data_5cfc3aba76199fba11dd086211347a56
#
_entry.id   5cfc3aba76199fba11dd086211347a56
#
_cell.length_a   1.000
_cell.length_b   1.000
_cell.length_c   1.000
_cell.angle_alpha   90.00
_cell.angle_beta   90.00
_cell.angle_gamma   90.00
#
_symmetry.space_group_name_H-M   'P 1'
#
loop_
_entity.id
_entity.type
_entity.pdbx_description
1 polymer ?
#
loop_
_entity_poly.entity_id
_entity_poly.type
_entity_poly.pdbx_seq_one_letter_code
_entity_poly.pdbx_strand_id
1 'polypeptide(L)'
;MSDARAYPKHPILAVSAAIIHDSRVLIVRRGRPPAAGFYTLPGGGVEAGETLHDALRREVMEETALAVEPVAIAGTRDIIARDSDGRVERHFVVLAFACRWIGGELVLNDELTE
;
A
#
# COMPACT_ATOMS: atom_id res chain seq x y z
N MET A 1 -14.70 13.70 9.97
CA MET A 1 -13.33 14.13 9.68
C MET A 1 -13.06 13.99 8.19
N SER A 2 -12.54 15.01 7.58
CA SER A 2 -12.26 14.93 6.15
C SER A 2 -11.02 14.09 5.90
N ASP A 3 -11.01 13.39 4.78
CA ASP A 3 -9.85 12.64 4.33
C ASP A 3 -8.91 13.61 3.61
N ALA A 4 -7.71 13.79 4.16
CA ALA A 4 -6.71 14.70 3.60
C ALA A 4 -6.27 14.33 2.18
N ARG A 5 -6.52 13.09 1.75
CA ARG A 5 -6.16 12.60 0.42
C ARG A 5 -7.31 12.67 -0.58
N ALA A 6 -8.52 13.07 -0.12
CA ALA A 6 -9.66 13.23 -1.01
C ALA A 6 -9.53 14.53 -1.81
N TYR A 7 -9.95 14.50 -3.06
CA TYR A 7 -9.91 15.62 -4.00
C TYR A 7 -8.51 16.26 -4.10
N PRO A 8 -7.49 15.44 -4.43
CA PRO A 8 -6.12 15.93 -4.48
C PRO A 8 -5.89 16.88 -5.65
N LYS A 9 -4.96 17.83 -5.46
CA LYS A 9 -4.56 18.77 -6.52
C LYS A 9 -3.57 18.13 -7.50
N HIS A 10 -2.94 17.05 -7.09
CA HIS A 10 -2.01 16.27 -7.90
C HIS A 10 -2.03 14.82 -7.43
N PRO A 11 -1.55 13.88 -8.25
CA PRO A 11 -1.51 12.47 -7.85
C PRO A 11 -0.70 12.26 -6.58
N ILE A 12 -1.13 11.31 -5.77
CA ILE A 12 -0.42 10.92 -4.54
C ILE A 12 0.40 9.69 -4.84
N LEU A 13 1.68 9.77 -4.53
CA LEU A 13 2.60 8.65 -4.72
C LEU A 13 2.41 7.63 -3.60
N ALA A 14 2.32 6.35 -3.99
CA ALA A 14 2.17 5.25 -3.05
C ALA A 14 3.06 4.09 -3.45
N VAL A 15 3.32 3.21 -2.50
CA VAL A 15 4.10 1.99 -2.72
C VAL A 15 3.33 0.80 -2.19
N SER A 16 3.55 -0.37 -2.80
CA SER A 16 3.00 -1.63 -2.30
C SER A 16 4.07 -2.71 -2.39
N ALA A 17 3.92 -3.74 -1.55
CA ALA A 17 4.91 -4.81 -1.42
C ALA A 17 4.32 -6.15 -1.83
N ALA A 18 4.89 -6.76 -2.88
CA ALA A 18 4.66 -8.15 -3.20
C ALA A 18 5.70 -8.95 -2.41
N ILE A 19 5.33 -9.38 -1.22
CA ILE A 19 6.25 -10.10 -0.33
C ILE A 19 6.21 -11.58 -0.69
N ILE A 20 7.33 -12.05 -1.22
CA ILE A 20 7.44 -13.42 -1.74
C ILE A 20 8.21 -14.28 -0.75
N HIS A 21 7.59 -15.40 -0.37
CA HIS A 21 8.20 -16.38 0.51
C HIS A 21 7.69 -17.76 0.14
N ASP A 22 8.61 -18.71 -0.09
CA ASP A 22 8.29 -20.08 -0.50
C ASP A 22 7.33 -20.13 -1.70
N SER A 23 7.60 -19.31 -2.72
CA SER A 23 6.78 -19.21 -3.94
C SER A 23 5.36 -18.73 -3.71
N ARG A 24 5.11 -18.08 -2.58
CA ARG A 24 3.82 -17.49 -2.24
C ARG A 24 3.95 -16.00 -2.09
N VAL A 25 2.89 -15.28 -2.38
CA VAL A 25 2.82 -13.82 -2.20
C VAL A 25 1.81 -13.52 -1.09
N LEU A 26 2.22 -12.68 -0.14
CA LEU A 26 1.30 -12.24 0.92
C LEU A 26 0.29 -11.26 0.33
N ILE A 27 -0.98 -11.58 0.48
CA ILE A 27 -2.07 -10.64 0.24
C ILE A 27 -2.82 -10.46 1.54
N VAL A 28 -3.36 -9.29 1.74
CA VAL A 28 -4.09 -8.94 2.96
C VAL A 28 -5.46 -8.41 2.58
N ARG A 29 -6.43 -8.57 3.48
CA ARG A 29 -7.77 -8.08 3.25
C ARG A 29 -7.98 -6.77 4.00
N ARG A 30 -8.48 -5.77 3.29
CA ARG A 30 -8.75 -4.49 3.92
C ARG A 30 -9.92 -4.60 4.89
N GLY A 31 -9.71 -4.08 6.10
CA GLY A 31 -10.75 -4.07 7.14
C GLY A 31 -11.56 -2.79 7.17
N ARG A 32 -11.17 -1.77 6.40
CA ARG A 32 -11.80 -0.44 6.42
C ARG A 32 -12.16 0.07 5.03
N PRO A 33 -13.17 0.93 4.90
CA PRO A 33 -13.44 1.65 3.65
C PRO A 33 -12.28 2.57 3.28
N PRO A 34 -12.07 2.87 1.99
CA PRO A 34 -12.75 2.24 0.85
C PRO A 34 -12.25 0.81 0.62
N ALA A 35 -13.01 0.03 -0.11
CA ALA A 35 -12.65 -1.32 -0.51
C ALA A 35 -12.50 -2.29 0.66
N ALA A 36 -13.25 -2.09 1.77
CA ALA A 36 -13.28 -3.04 2.88
C ALA A 36 -13.69 -4.43 2.36
N GLY A 37 -12.99 -5.47 2.80
CA GLY A 37 -13.22 -6.84 2.36
C GLY A 37 -12.48 -7.26 1.10
N PHE A 38 -11.87 -6.34 0.37
CA PHE A 38 -11.07 -6.67 -0.82
C PHE A 38 -9.64 -7.02 -0.41
N TYR A 39 -9.04 -7.94 -1.15
CA TYR A 39 -7.65 -8.31 -0.96
C TYR A 39 -6.73 -7.33 -1.68
N THR A 40 -5.57 -7.06 -1.09
CA THR A 40 -4.59 -6.14 -1.65
C THR A 40 -3.19 -6.51 -1.16
N LEU A 41 -2.18 -5.93 -1.79
CA LEU A 41 -0.82 -5.98 -1.28
C LEU A 41 -0.67 -4.94 -0.16
N PRO A 42 0.09 -5.24 0.90
CA PRO A 42 0.37 -4.23 1.91
C PRO A 42 1.14 -3.05 1.32
N GLY A 43 0.85 -1.85 1.79
CA GLY A 43 1.50 -0.63 1.31
C GLY A 43 0.74 0.61 1.72
N GLY A 44 1.14 1.74 1.18
CA GLY A 44 0.50 3.02 1.48
C GLY A 44 1.25 4.19 0.87
N GLY A 45 0.87 5.40 1.27
CA GLY A 45 1.42 6.62 0.71
C GLY A 45 2.85 6.91 1.14
N VAL A 46 3.60 7.51 0.24
CA VAL A 46 4.95 7.99 0.51
C VAL A 46 4.84 9.38 1.11
N GLU A 47 5.49 9.60 2.23
CA GLU A 47 5.49 10.90 2.88
C GLU A 47 6.65 11.76 2.35
N ALA A 48 6.45 13.08 2.39
CA ALA A 48 7.48 14.00 1.94
C ALA A 48 8.79 13.74 2.69
N GLY A 49 9.88 13.59 1.94
CA GLY A 49 11.19 13.32 2.52
C GLY A 49 11.54 11.85 2.68
N GLU A 50 10.58 10.95 2.50
CA GLU A 50 10.86 9.51 2.52
C GLU A 50 11.34 9.04 1.15
N THR A 51 12.30 8.11 1.15
CA THR A 51 12.58 7.35 -0.08
C THR A 51 11.48 6.32 -0.30
N LEU A 52 11.37 5.82 -1.51
CA LEU A 52 10.38 4.76 -1.82
C LEU A 52 10.61 3.52 -0.95
N HIS A 53 11.86 3.11 -0.79
CA HIS A 53 12.20 1.94 0.01
C HIS A 53 11.87 2.13 1.50
N ASP A 54 12.15 3.30 2.03
CA ASP A 54 11.84 3.60 3.44
C ASP A 54 10.34 3.64 3.68
N ALA A 55 9.58 4.25 2.76
CA ALA A 55 8.13 4.26 2.84
C ALA A 55 7.57 2.85 2.81
N LEU A 56 8.10 2.01 1.93
CA LEU A 56 7.67 0.63 1.79
C LEU A 56 7.91 -0.17 3.08
N ARG A 57 9.13 -0.07 3.63
CA ARG A 57 9.47 -0.76 4.87
C ARG A 57 8.59 -0.29 6.03
N ARG A 58 8.37 1.00 6.13
CA ARG A 58 7.51 1.58 7.17
C ARG A 58 6.08 1.07 7.07
N GLU A 59 5.49 1.16 5.88
CA GLU A 59 4.10 0.73 5.67
C GLU A 59 3.93 -0.78 5.94
N VAL A 60 4.86 -1.60 5.46
CA VAL A 60 4.79 -3.04 5.70
C VAL A 60 4.91 -3.34 7.19
N MET A 61 5.83 -2.68 7.89
CA MET A 61 6.00 -2.87 9.32
C MET A 61 4.75 -2.45 10.09
N GLU A 62 4.16 -1.30 9.76
CA GLU A 62 2.96 -0.80 10.42
C GLU A 62 1.77 -1.74 10.21
N GLU A 63 1.62 -2.28 9.00
CA GLU A 63 0.44 -3.07 8.66
C GLU A 63 0.56 -4.55 9.00
N THR A 64 1.76 -5.12 8.95
CA THR A 64 1.96 -6.57 9.05
C THR A 64 2.96 -6.99 10.11
N ALA A 65 3.73 -6.07 10.67
CA ALA A 65 4.85 -6.33 11.58
C ALA A 65 6.01 -7.11 10.93
N LEU A 66 6.03 -7.20 9.60
CA LEU A 66 7.10 -7.86 8.88
C LEU A 66 8.21 -6.88 8.49
N ALA A 67 9.44 -7.36 8.57
CA ALA A 67 10.58 -6.66 8.01
C ALA A 67 10.87 -7.24 6.63
N VAL A 68 10.97 -6.36 5.64
CA VAL A 68 11.16 -6.80 4.25
C VAL A 68 12.32 -6.05 3.61
N GLU A 69 12.88 -6.66 2.57
CA GLU A 69 13.88 -6.03 1.72
C GLU A 69 13.33 -5.89 0.31
N PRO A 70 13.17 -4.65 -0.19
CA PRO A 70 12.78 -4.45 -1.58
C PRO A 70 13.88 -4.94 -2.51
N VAL A 71 13.51 -5.69 -3.53
CA VAL A 71 14.45 -6.28 -4.48
C VAL A 71 14.37 -5.59 -5.83
N ALA A 72 13.17 -5.38 -6.34
CA ALA A 72 12.97 -4.79 -7.67
C ALA A 72 11.56 -4.23 -7.79
N ILE A 73 11.38 -3.30 -8.73
CA ILE A 73 10.04 -2.84 -9.08
C ILE A 73 9.36 -3.94 -9.87
N ALA A 74 8.21 -4.39 -9.39
CA ALA A 74 7.41 -5.42 -10.06
C ALA A 74 6.41 -4.81 -11.04
N GLY A 75 5.98 -3.58 -10.80
CA GLY A 75 5.06 -2.89 -11.70
C GLY A 75 4.59 -1.56 -11.15
N THR A 76 3.79 -0.87 -11.96
CA THR A 76 3.19 0.40 -11.58
C THR A 76 1.70 0.35 -11.87
N ARG A 77 0.93 1.17 -11.17
CA ARG A 77 -0.52 1.21 -11.35
C ARG A 77 -1.04 2.62 -11.06
N ASP A 78 -1.94 3.06 -11.92
CA ASP A 78 -2.71 4.28 -11.66
C ASP A 78 -4.05 3.88 -11.03
N ILE A 79 -4.39 4.52 -9.92
CA ILE A 79 -5.69 4.33 -9.27
C ILE A 79 -6.38 5.68 -9.27
N ILE A 80 -7.43 5.81 -10.08
CA ILE A 80 -8.19 7.04 -10.21
C ILE A 80 -9.65 6.73 -9.93
N ALA A 81 -10.21 7.37 -8.91
CA ALA A 81 -11.62 7.26 -8.59
C ALA A 81 -12.29 8.62 -8.72
N ARG A 82 -13.44 8.65 -9.37
CA ARG A 82 -14.20 9.88 -9.57
C ARG A 82 -15.52 9.80 -8.82
N ASP A 83 -16.00 10.96 -8.36
CA ASP A 83 -17.30 11.05 -7.73
C ASP A 83 -18.41 11.12 -8.78
N SER A 84 -19.67 11.23 -8.33
CA SER A 84 -20.83 11.27 -9.22
C SER A 84 -20.83 12.49 -10.15
N ASP A 85 -20.11 13.56 -9.81
CA ASP A 85 -19.99 14.75 -10.64
C ASP A 85 -18.81 14.69 -11.62
N GLY A 86 -18.09 13.56 -11.62
CA GLY A 86 -16.95 13.37 -12.51
C GLY A 86 -15.65 13.97 -11.98
N ARG A 87 -15.66 14.54 -10.76
CA ARG A 87 -14.45 15.10 -10.16
C ARG A 87 -13.56 13.97 -9.64
N VAL A 88 -12.24 14.15 -9.73
CA VAL A 88 -11.29 13.19 -9.21
C VAL A 88 -11.32 13.23 -7.69
N GLU A 89 -11.88 12.20 -7.07
CA GLU A 89 -11.94 12.06 -5.62
C GLU A 89 -10.67 11.45 -5.07
N ARG A 90 -10.06 10.52 -5.81
CA ARG A 90 -8.81 9.88 -5.42
C ARG A 90 -7.93 9.68 -6.63
N HIS A 91 -6.63 9.88 -6.46
CA HIS A 91 -5.66 9.61 -7.52
C HIS A 91 -4.34 9.20 -6.89
N PHE A 92 -3.98 7.94 -7.06
CA PHE A 92 -2.73 7.38 -6.59
C PHE A 92 -1.92 6.83 -7.76
N VAL A 93 -0.62 7.06 -7.71
CA VAL A 93 0.35 6.36 -8.56
C VAL A 93 1.07 5.39 -7.65
N VAL A 94 0.89 4.09 -7.88
CA VAL A 94 1.42 3.05 -7.02
C VAL A 94 2.57 2.35 -7.71
N LEU A 95 3.72 2.27 -7.01
CA LEU A 95 4.84 1.44 -7.42
C LEU A 95 4.83 0.18 -6.57
N ALA A 96 4.69 -0.97 -7.22
CA ALA A 96 4.73 -2.26 -6.54
C ALA A 96 6.14 -2.83 -6.58
N PHE A 97 6.66 -3.19 -5.42
CA PHE A 97 8.01 -3.77 -5.30
C PHE A 97 7.91 -5.25 -4.96
N ALA A 98 8.73 -6.06 -5.63
CA ALA A 98 8.96 -7.41 -5.18
C ALA A 98 9.88 -7.35 -3.96
N CYS A 99 9.50 -7.99 -2.87
CA CYS A 99 10.21 -7.93 -1.60
C CYS A 99 10.50 -9.31 -1.06
N ARG A 100 11.61 -9.43 -0.33
CA ARG A 100 11.89 -10.63 0.47
C ARG A 100 11.52 -10.38 1.92
N TRP A 101 10.96 -11.39 2.56
CA TRP A 101 10.76 -11.38 4.01
C TRP A 101 12.11 -11.65 4.68
N ILE A 102 12.54 -10.73 5.57
CA ILE A 102 13.82 -10.84 6.26
C ILE A 102 13.68 -10.91 7.78
N GLY A 103 12.50 -10.71 8.32
CA GLY A 103 12.30 -10.79 9.77
C GLY A 103 10.88 -10.47 10.17
N GLY A 104 10.62 -10.63 11.46
CA GLY A 104 9.30 -10.36 12.04
C GLY A 104 8.33 -11.51 11.87
N GLU A 105 7.22 -11.42 12.61
CA GLU A 105 6.12 -12.36 12.49
C GLU A 105 4.87 -11.58 12.12
N LEU A 106 4.05 -12.17 11.25
CA LEU A 106 2.85 -11.51 10.74
C LEU A 106 1.87 -11.18 11.86
N VAL A 107 1.60 -9.89 12.02
CA VAL A 107 0.55 -9.38 12.91
C VAL A 107 -0.20 -8.32 12.13
N LEU A 108 -1.49 -8.51 11.95
CA LEU A 108 -2.33 -7.57 11.20
C LEU A 108 -2.89 -6.52 12.14
N ASN A 109 -2.92 -5.26 11.66
CA ASN A 109 -3.58 -4.19 12.40
C ASN A 109 -5.07 -4.12 12.03
N ASP A 110 -5.79 -3.14 12.56
CA ASP A 110 -7.24 -3.02 12.32
C ASP A 110 -7.60 -2.51 10.92
N GLU A 111 -6.62 -2.14 10.10
CA GLU A 111 -6.85 -1.78 8.70
C GLU A 111 -6.84 -3.01 7.79
N LEU A 112 -6.19 -4.10 8.24
CA LEU A 112 -6.03 -5.34 7.49
C LEU A 112 -6.45 -6.49 8.37
N THR A 113 -7.18 -7.44 7.83
CA THR A 113 -7.77 -8.53 8.63
C THR A 113 -7.23 -9.92 8.30
N GLU A 114 -6.38 -10.07 7.30
CA GLU A 114 -5.89 -11.41 6.92
C GLU A 114 -4.59 -11.36 6.16
#